data_0e81b64bf0732e8d4c6e8b4257f21108
#
_entry.id   0e81b64bf0732e8d4c6e8b4257f21108
#
_cell.length_a   1.000
_cell.length_b   1.000
_cell.length_c   1.000
_cell.angle_alpha   90.00
_cell.angle_beta   90.00
_cell.angle_gamma   90.00
#
_symmetry.space_group_name_H-M   'P 1'
#
loop_
_entity.id
_entity.type
_entity.pdbx_description
1 polymer ?
#
loop_
_entity_poly.entity_id
_entity_poly.type
_entity_poly.pdbx_seq_one_letter_code
_entity_poly.pdbx_strand_id
1 'polypeptide(L)'
;MKTIAIVADIQRSSVHDGPGFRTTVFFKGCQLRCVWCHNPETIAFEKQILHYPEKCIGCGKCEEGCFAGAKVTCGREMTLEEVFREIEPDRPYYGSEGGVTLSGGEPLCQAEFASALVQKCKTEGIQCAMESNLCMDWRIAEPVVRQLSLLMCDLKIWNDEKHTRYVGASNRRIIENLRFTQETGVPLVVRTPVIPSVNADIDEIVAIASYAAKLSNLKYYELLSYHPLGLSKAKALGMEMIEFEKPTRALMEELAKAAVAAGVPVMVNGINAEAFIKRR
;
A
#
# COMPACT_ATOMS: atom_id res chain seq x y z
N MET A 1 -11.24 17.44 20.49
CA MET A 1 -10.00 16.69 20.76
C MET A 1 -9.08 16.84 19.56
N LYS A 2 -7.78 17.02 19.75
CA LYS A 2 -6.81 16.99 18.62
C LYS A 2 -6.72 15.54 18.15
N THR A 3 -7.12 15.28 16.90
CA THR A 3 -6.94 13.95 16.29
C THR A 3 -5.45 13.75 16.02
N ILE A 4 -4.85 12.72 16.59
CA ILE A 4 -3.42 12.40 16.49
C ILE A 4 -3.29 11.04 15.81
N ALA A 5 -2.31 10.90 14.90
CA ALA A 5 -1.93 9.64 14.30
C ALA A 5 -0.46 9.31 14.58
N ILE A 6 -0.13 8.03 14.52
CA ILE A 6 1.25 7.57 14.45
C ILE A 6 1.62 7.41 12.99
N VAL A 7 2.43 8.32 12.48
CA VAL A 7 2.90 8.38 11.10
C VAL A 7 4.31 7.80 11.03
N ALA A 8 4.52 6.83 10.15
CA ALA A 8 5.82 6.21 9.93
C ALA A 8 6.74 7.13 9.11
N ASP A 9 6.20 7.66 8.02
CA ASP A 9 6.93 8.54 7.09
C ASP A 9 5.95 9.40 6.27
N ILE A 10 6.43 10.49 5.69
CA ILE A 10 5.73 11.27 4.67
C ILE A 10 6.69 11.40 3.50
N GLN A 11 6.39 10.66 2.43
CA GLN A 11 7.19 10.67 1.22
C GLN A 11 6.61 11.68 0.22
N ARG A 12 7.39 12.70 -0.08
CA ARG A 12 7.07 13.69 -1.09
C ARG A 12 7.52 13.21 -2.47
N SER A 13 6.88 13.71 -3.51
CA SER A 13 7.28 13.48 -4.92
C SER A 13 7.16 12.02 -5.39
N SER A 14 6.19 11.25 -4.86
CA SER A 14 5.93 9.90 -5.35
C SER A 14 5.19 9.92 -6.69
N VAL A 15 5.58 8.99 -7.59
CA VAL A 15 4.93 8.73 -8.88
C VAL A 15 4.48 7.26 -9.00
N HIS A 16 4.54 6.51 -7.88
CA HIS A 16 4.21 5.09 -7.84
C HIS A 16 3.00 4.76 -6.95
N ASP A 17 2.56 5.70 -6.12
CA ASP A 17 1.50 5.50 -5.14
C ASP A 17 0.14 6.02 -5.64
N GLY A 18 -0.14 5.82 -6.92
CA GLY A 18 -1.35 6.25 -7.60
C GLY A 18 -1.06 7.20 -8.78
N PRO A 19 -2.11 7.70 -9.46
CA PRO A 19 -1.95 8.55 -10.62
C PRO A 19 -1.39 9.93 -10.27
N GLY A 20 -0.62 10.50 -11.21
CA GLY A 20 -0.03 11.83 -11.08
C GLY A 20 1.09 11.91 -10.03
N PHE A 21 1.41 13.13 -9.65
CA PHE A 21 2.41 13.44 -8.62
C PHE A 21 1.76 13.40 -7.23
N ARG A 22 2.34 12.69 -6.27
CA ARG A 22 1.70 12.47 -4.98
C ARG A 22 2.62 12.72 -3.79
N THR A 23 1.99 13.10 -2.68
CA THR A 23 2.60 13.03 -1.35
C THR A 23 1.96 11.86 -0.62
N THR A 24 2.77 10.88 -0.23
CA THR A 24 2.28 9.66 0.43
C THR A 24 2.52 9.72 1.92
N VAL A 25 1.44 9.59 2.69
CA VAL A 25 1.47 9.53 4.16
C VAL A 25 1.43 8.06 4.57
N PHE A 26 2.52 7.57 5.15
CA PHE A 26 2.64 6.19 5.63
C PHE A 26 2.24 6.11 7.09
N PHE A 27 1.12 5.46 7.36
CA PHE A 27 0.64 5.23 8.73
C PHE A 27 1.33 4.02 9.36
N LYS A 28 1.48 4.04 10.69
CA LYS A 28 1.85 2.84 11.46
C LYS A 28 0.60 2.07 11.89
N GLY A 29 0.81 0.77 12.05
CA GLY A 29 -0.23 -0.19 12.41
C GLY A 29 -0.75 -0.94 11.19
N CYS A 30 -0.64 -2.26 11.22
CA CYS A 30 -1.25 -3.15 10.26
C CYS A 30 -1.70 -4.42 10.98
N GLN A 31 -2.90 -4.89 10.69
CA GLN A 31 -3.42 -6.13 11.25
C GLN A 31 -2.92 -7.37 10.49
N LEU A 32 -2.37 -7.20 9.29
CA LEU A 32 -1.79 -8.28 8.50
C LEU A 32 -0.31 -8.53 8.85
N ARG A 33 0.16 -9.73 8.54
CA ARG A 33 1.53 -10.21 8.78
C ARG A 33 2.11 -10.86 7.54
N CYS A 34 2.04 -10.14 6.42
CA CYS A 34 2.55 -10.64 5.13
C CYS A 34 4.04 -10.99 5.25
N VAL A 35 4.41 -12.22 4.92
CA VAL A 35 5.80 -12.71 5.02
C VAL A 35 6.76 -12.03 4.03
N TRP A 36 6.23 -11.28 3.07
CA TRP A 36 6.99 -10.45 2.10
C TRP A 36 6.75 -8.95 2.27
N CYS A 37 6.36 -8.50 3.47
CA CYS A 37 5.97 -7.10 3.69
C CYS A 37 7.04 -6.13 3.18
N HIS A 38 6.63 -5.16 2.35
CA HIS A 38 7.52 -4.14 1.82
C HIS A 38 7.89 -3.09 2.89
N ASN A 39 6.98 -2.84 3.83
CA ASN A 39 7.12 -1.84 4.88
C ASN A 39 6.97 -2.46 6.27
N PRO A 40 7.85 -3.42 6.68
CA PRO A 40 7.72 -4.10 7.96
C PRO A 40 7.80 -3.13 9.16
N GLU A 41 8.44 -1.97 8.99
CA GLU A 41 8.50 -0.91 9.98
C GLU A 41 7.14 -0.24 10.27
N THR A 42 6.16 -0.47 9.40
CA THR A 42 4.80 0.06 9.59
C THR A 42 3.83 -0.93 10.24
N ILE A 43 4.25 -2.19 10.48
CA ILE A 43 3.37 -3.23 11.02
C ILE A 43 2.97 -2.95 12.47
N ALA A 44 3.96 -2.61 13.32
CA ALA A 44 3.70 -2.30 14.72
C ALA A 44 2.98 -0.94 14.87
N PHE A 45 2.11 -0.84 15.87
CA PHE A 45 1.41 0.41 16.17
C PHE A 45 2.29 1.42 16.92
N GLU A 46 3.23 0.89 17.73
CA GLU A 46 4.14 1.70 18.52
C GLU A 46 5.33 2.22 17.71
N LYS A 47 5.94 3.26 18.24
CA LYS A 47 7.21 3.80 17.77
C LYS A 47 8.32 2.76 17.89
N GLN A 48 9.15 2.62 16.85
CA GLN A 48 10.25 1.67 16.79
C GLN A 48 11.53 2.36 16.35
N ILE A 49 12.67 1.74 16.63
CA ILE A 49 13.98 2.18 16.16
C ILE A 49 14.52 1.12 15.20
N LEU A 50 14.77 1.51 13.96
CA LEU A 50 15.53 0.70 13.01
C LEU A 50 17.01 0.89 13.27
N HIS A 51 17.74 -0.21 13.42
CA HIS A 51 19.17 -0.19 13.68
C HIS A 51 19.95 -0.76 12.49
N TYR A 52 20.79 0.07 11.89
CA TYR A 52 21.69 -0.23 10.77
C TYR A 52 23.14 -0.19 11.25
N PRO A 53 23.68 -1.28 11.84
CA PRO A 53 25.03 -1.28 12.43
C PRO A 53 26.13 -0.88 11.45
N GLU A 54 25.96 -1.22 10.17
CA GLU A 54 26.90 -0.92 9.09
C GLU A 54 27.06 0.57 8.80
N LYS A 55 26.10 1.40 9.23
CA LYS A 55 26.17 2.86 9.12
C LYS A 55 26.77 3.52 10.35
N CYS A 56 27.05 2.76 11.41
CA CYS A 56 27.52 3.33 12.67
C CYS A 56 28.95 3.80 12.57
N ILE A 57 29.20 5.08 12.85
CA ILE A 57 30.55 5.71 12.86
C ILE A 57 31.17 5.77 14.25
N GLY A 58 30.55 5.16 15.28
CA GLY A 58 31.09 5.11 16.64
C GLY A 58 31.14 6.45 17.38
N CYS A 59 30.36 7.45 16.98
CA CYS A 59 30.44 8.82 17.56
C CYS A 59 29.88 8.95 18.97
N GLY A 60 29.20 7.97 19.54
CA GLY A 60 28.62 7.97 20.90
C GLY A 60 27.39 8.86 21.11
N LYS A 61 26.93 9.62 20.11
CA LYS A 61 25.81 10.60 20.20
C LYS A 61 24.43 10.03 19.91
N CYS A 62 24.17 8.79 20.35
CA CYS A 62 22.92 8.08 19.99
C CYS A 62 21.64 8.70 20.59
N GLU A 63 21.76 9.41 21.72
CA GLU A 63 20.61 10.03 22.42
C GLU A 63 20.19 11.36 21.76
N GLU A 64 21.12 12.07 21.14
CA GLU A 64 20.87 13.34 20.44
C GLU A 64 20.27 13.15 19.03
N GLY A 65 20.23 11.90 18.56
CA GLY A 65 19.88 11.53 17.19
C GLY A 65 21.08 11.01 16.40
N CYS A 66 20.84 10.16 15.43
CA CYS A 66 21.91 9.51 14.66
C CYS A 66 22.10 10.16 13.29
N PHE A 67 23.04 11.10 13.17
CA PHE A 67 23.36 11.78 11.91
C PHE A 67 23.87 10.83 10.81
N ALA A 68 24.48 9.69 11.19
CA ALA A 68 24.92 8.66 10.24
C ALA A 68 23.76 7.77 9.73
N GLY A 69 22.55 7.93 10.27
CA GLY A 69 21.40 7.08 9.92
C GLY A 69 21.53 5.64 10.39
N ALA A 70 22.41 5.34 11.36
CA ALA A 70 22.56 4.01 11.95
C ALA A 70 21.41 3.66 12.90
N LYS A 71 20.74 4.64 13.48
CA LYS A 71 19.50 4.50 14.25
C LYS A 71 18.47 5.45 13.68
N VAL A 72 17.37 4.92 13.16
CA VAL A 72 16.28 5.69 12.57
C VAL A 72 15.01 5.41 13.35
N THR A 73 14.41 6.45 13.90
CA THR A 73 13.11 6.33 14.55
C THR A 73 12.00 6.25 13.50
N CYS A 74 11.16 5.23 13.58
CA CYS A 74 9.95 5.07 12.79
C CYS A 74 8.71 5.18 13.69
N GLY A 75 7.81 6.07 13.32
CA GLY A 75 6.60 6.39 14.08
C GLY A 75 6.74 7.69 14.84
N ARG A 76 6.05 8.73 14.36
CA ARG A 76 5.91 10.04 15.02
C ARG A 76 4.43 10.27 15.31
N GLU A 77 4.11 10.67 16.53
CA GLU A 77 2.78 11.21 16.81
C GLU A 77 2.66 12.56 16.12
N MET A 78 1.68 12.67 15.24
CA MET A 78 1.46 13.89 14.45
C MET A 78 -0.02 14.29 14.53
N THR A 79 -0.25 15.57 14.73
CA THR A 79 -1.58 16.17 14.60
C THR A 79 -1.94 16.34 13.13
N LEU A 80 -3.23 16.53 12.85
CA LEU A 80 -3.72 16.78 11.49
C LEU A 80 -3.03 17.98 10.83
N GLU A 81 -2.82 19.05 11.60
CA GLU A 81 -2.18 20.28 11.15
C GLU A 81 -0.69 20.07 10.83
N GLU A 82 0.00 19.23 11.60
CA GLU A 82 1.41 18.89 11.33
C GLU A 82 1.55 18.08 10.07
N VAL A 83 0.69 17.05 9.86
CA VAL A 83 0.68 16.27 8.63
C VAL A 83 0.34 17.15 7.43
N PHE A 84 -0.68 17.99 7.55
CA PHE A 84 -1.10 18.87 6.45
C PHE A 84 -0.02 19.89 6.07
N ARG A 85 0.74 20.41 7.03
CA ARG A 85 1.87 21.32 6.78
C ARG A 85 2.99 20.68 5.96
N GLU A 86 3.17 19.36 6.06
CA GLU A 86 4.13 18.63 5.21
C GLU A 86 3.57 18.36 3.79
N ILE A 87 2.25 18.29 3.64
CA ILE A 87 1.56 18.05 2.37
C ILE A 87 1.43 19.33 1.53
N GLU A 88 1.08 20.44 2.15
CA GLU A 88 0.69 21.69 1.50
C GLU A 88 1.73 22.24 0.50
N PRO A 89 3.05 22.18 0.78
CA PRO A 89 4.08 22.66 -0.16
C PRO A 89 4.09 21.93 -1.52
N ASP A 90 3.53 20.72 -1.62
CA ASP A 90 3.49 19.95 -2.86
C ASP A 90 2.23 20.23 -3.70
N ARG A 91 1.26 20.97 -3.16
CA ARG A 91 -0.01 21.29 -3.82
C ARG A 91 0.15 21.83 -5.28
N PRO A 92 1.11 22.73 -5.59
CA PRO A 92 1.29 23.20 -6.95
C PRO A 92 1.67 22.13 -7.98
N TYR A 93 2.20 20.98 -7.52
CA TYR A 93 2.68 19.89 -8.36
C TYR A 93 1.64 18.79 -8.59
N TYR A 94 0.54 18.77 -7.85
CA TYR A 94 -0.46 17.70 -7.97
C TYR A 94 -1.22 17.71 -9.30
N GLY A 95 -1.39 18.86 -9.93
CA GLY A 95 -2.14 18.97 -11.19
C GLY A 95 -3.59 18.45 -11.02
N SER A 96 -4.12 17.88 -12.10
CA SER A 96 -5.51 17.36 -12.12
C SER A 96 -5.66 15.92 -11.63
N GLU A 97 -4.58 15.14 -11.59
CA GLU A 97 -4.63 13.70 -11.24
C GLU A 97 -3.89 13.35 -9.94
N GLY A 98 -2.94 14.18 -9.54
CA GLY A 98 -2.13 13.97 -8.35
C GLY A 98 -2.86 14.36 -7.07
N GLY A 99 -2.14 14.29 -5.95
CA GLY A 99 -2.68 14.63 -4.63
C GLY A 99 -2.00 13.88 -3.50
N VAL A 100 -2.76 13.52 -2.48
CA VAL A 100 -2.27 12.77 -1.32
C VAL A 100 -2.65 11.30 -1.44
N THR A 101 -1.73 10.42 -1.06
CA THR A 101 -2.03 8.99 -0.88
C THR A 101 -1.86 8.61 0.58
N LEU A 102 -2.86 7.96 1.14
CA LEU A 102 -2.80 7.33 2.44
C LEU A 102 -2.32 5.89 2.25
N SER A 103 -1.23 5.51 2.88
CA SER A 103 -0.57 4.20 2.75
C SER A 103 0.11 3.79 4.05
N GLY A 104 1.14 2.93 4.01
CA GLY A 104 1.96 2.54 5.15
C GLY A 104 1.74 1.11 5.59
N GLY A 105 1.27 0.91 6.83
CA GLY A 105 0.74 -0.37 7.29
C GLY A 105 -0.66 -0.58 6.72
N GLU A 106 -1.67 -0.11 7.45
CA GLU A 106 -3.06 -0.05 7.01
C GLU A 106 -3.68 1.27 7.51
N PRO A 107 -3.99 2.22 6.64
CA PRO A 107 -4.55 3.50 7.06
C PRO A 107 -5.84 3.38 7.86
N LEU A 108 -6.67 2.36 7.57
CA LEU A 108 -7.92 2.11 8.26
C LEU A 108 -7.73 1.63 9.71
N CYS A 109 -6.52 1.23 10.12
CA CYS A 109 -6.21 1.01 11.53
C CYS A 109 -6.22 2.32 12.35
N GLN A 110 -6.13 3.47 11.67
CA GLN A 110 -6.24 4.81 12.23
C GLN A 110 -7.35 5.60 11.50
N ALA A 111 -8.52 4.95 11.28
CA ALA A 111 -9.58 5.41 10.40
C ALA A 111 -10.12 6.81 10.76
N GLU A 112 -10.20 7.16 12.03
CA GLU A 112 -10.66 8.48 12.47
C GLU A 112 -9.74 9.59 11.96
N PHE A 113 -8.42 9.40 12.09
CA PHE A 113 -7.44 10.34 11.57
C PHE A 113 -7.40 10.33 10.04
N ALA A 114 -7.46 9.14 9.41
CA ALA A 114 -7.50 9.01 7.96
C ALA A 114 -8.71 9.77 7.38
N SER A 115 -9.89 9.64 7.98
CA SER A 115 -11.08 10.38 7.58
C SER A 115 -10.90 11.89 7.73
N ALA A 116 -10.34 12.35 8.85
CA ALA A 116 -10.11 13.77 9.09
C ALA A 116 -9.10 14.36 8.08
N LEU A 117 -8.03 13.61 7.75
CA LEU A 117 -7.04 14.03 6.76
C LEU A 117 -7.64 14.12 5.35
N VAL A 118 -8.42 13.11 4.92
CA VAL A 118 -9.11 13.13 3.62
C VAL A 118 -10.08 14.31 3.55
N GLN A 119 -10.84 14.55 4.61
CA GLN A 119 -11.77 15.68 4.67
C GLN A 119 -11.03 17.02 4.59
N LYS A 120 -9.92 17.18 5.29
CA LYS A 120 -9.07 18.39 5.22
C LYS A 120 -8.54 18.61 3.81
N CYS A 121 -7.96 17.58 3.19
CA CYS A 121 -7.48 17.65 1.81
C CYS A 121 -8.59 18.03 0.83
N LYS A 122 -9.78 17.42 0.96
CA LYS A 122 -10.94 17.71 0.12
C LYS A 122 -11.38 19.18 0.26
N THR A 123 -11.40 19.72 1.47
CA THR A 123 -11.74 21.13 1.72
C THR A 123 -10.75 22.08 1.03
N GLU A 124 -9.49 21.67 0.94
CA GLU A 124 -8.42 22.43 0.27
C GLU A 124 -8.32 22.12 -1.25
N GLY A 125 -9.24 21.32 -1.80
CA GLY A 125 -9.26 20.96 -3.22
C GLY A 125 -8.15 19.97 -3.63
N ILE A 126 -7.61 19.19 -2.68
CA ILE A 126 -6.58 18.17 -2.93
C ILE A 126 -7.25 16.81 -3.02
N GLN A 127 -6.99 16.06 -4.08
CA GLN A 127 -7.49 14.71 -4.26
C GLN A 127 -6.77 13.73 -3.32
N CYS A 128 -7.53 12.76 -2.78
CA CYS A 128 -6.97 11.71 -1.92
C CYS A 128 -7.18 10.32 -2.54
N ALA A 129 -6.11 9.57 -2.64
CA ALA A 129 -6.14 8.14 -2.88
C ALA A 129 -5.80 7.38 -1.59
N MET A 130 -6.16 6.11 -1.52
CA MET A 130 -5.78 5.24 -0.40
C MET A 130 -5.34 3.87 -0.92
N GLU A 131 -4.24 3.39 -0.38
CA GLU A 131 -3.79 2.00 -0.47
C GLU A 131 -4.25 1.28 0.78
N SER A 132 -5.07 0.24 0.62
CA SER A 132 -5.63 -0.51 1.73
C SER A 132 -5.71 -1.99 1.41
N ASN A 133 -5.56 -2.82 2.44
CA ASN A 133 -5.85 -4.24 2.33
C ASN A 133 -7.34 -4.55 2.57
N LEU A 134 -8.15 -3.58 2.98
CA LEU A 134 -9.58 -3.71 3.30
C LEU A 134 -9.93 -4.85 4.28
N CYS A 135 -8.98 -5.40 5.02
CA CYS A 135 -9.23 -6.44 6.02
C CYS A 135 -9.74 -5.81 7.34
N MET A 136 -10.80 -5.01 7.26
CA MET A 136 -11.38 -4.24 8.35
C MET A 136 -12.91 -4.40 8.33
N ASP A 137 -13.59 -4.11 9.45
CA ASP A 137 -15.05 -3.99 9.43
C ASP A 137 -15.47 -2.87 8.47
N TRP A 138 -16.41 -3.16 7.57
CA TRP A 138 -16.85 -2.20 6.55
C TRP A 138 -17.38 -0.89 7.16
N ARG A 139 -18.04 -0.97 8.32
CA ARG A 139 -18.54 0.21 9.04
C ARG A 139 -17.44 1.19 9.44
N ILE A 140 -16.20 0.71 9.57
CA ILE A 140 -15.01 1.55 9.81
C ILE A 140 -14.43 2.05 8.50
N ALA A 141 -14.40 1.22 7.45
CA ALA A 141 -13.82 1.54 6.16
C ALA A 141 -14.69 2.51 5.33
N GLU A 142 -16.00 2.27 5.29
CA GLU A 142 -16.95 3.00 4.43
C GLU A 142 -16.89 4.52 4.57
N PRO A 143 -16.90 5.13 5.79
CA PRO A 143 -16.84 6.57 5.94
C PRO A 143 -15.58 7.22 5.36
N VAL A 144 -14.45 6.49 5.35
CA VAL A 144 -13.19 6.94 4.75
C VAL A 144 -13.25 6.75 3.23
N VAL A 145 -13.62 5.54 2.78
CA VAL A 145 -13.64 5.17 1.36
C VAL A 145 -14.53 6.12 0.55
N ARG A 146 -15.73 6.45 1.02
CA ARG A 146 -16.67 7.36 0.32
C ARG A 146 -16.13 8.76 0.04
N GLN A 147 -15.05 9.16 0.67
CA GLN A 147 -14.45 10.48 0.50
C GLN A 147 -13.27 10.48 -0.49
N LEU A 148 -12.78 9.30 -0.90
CA LEU A 148 -11.61 9.15 -1.76
C LEU A 148 -11.91 9.48 -3.23
N SER A 149 -10.89 9.91 -3.96
CA SER A 149 -10.89 10.00 -5.42
C SER A 149 -10.48 8.69 -6.08
N LEU A 150 -9.76 7.82 -5.37
CA LEU A 150 -9.31 6.51 -5.81
C LEU A 150 -9.04 5.59 -4.62
N LEU A 151 -9.52 4.36 -4.70
CA LEU A 151 -9.14 3.29 -3.78
C LEU A 151 -8.27 2.26 -4.51
N MET A 152 -7.12 1.94 -3.95
CA MET A 152 -6.24 0.87 -4.41
C MET A 152 -6.27 -0.24 -3.35
N CYS A 153 -6.84 -1.38 -3.69
CA CYS A 153 -7.00 -2.50 -2.76
C CYS A 153 -6.13 -3.69 -3.14
N ASP A 154 -5.39 -4.18 -2.17
CA ASP A 154 -4.54 -5.36 -2.35
C ASP A 154 -5.32 -6.66 -2.06
N LEU A 155 -5.70 -7.39 -3.10
CA LEU A 155 -6.13 -8.79 -3.00
C LEU A 155 -4.93 -9.69 -3.33
N LYS A 156 -4.22 -10.12 -2.28
CA LYS A 156 -2.87 -10.69 -2.42
C LYS A 156 -2.86 -12.15 -2.86
N ILE A 157 -3.82 -12.93 -2.42
CA ILE A 157 -3.98 -14.36 -2.72
C ILE A 157 -5.48 -14.66 -2.75
N TRP A 158 -5.92 -15.44 -3.74
CA TRP A 158 -7.32 -15.88 -3.86
C TRP A 158 -7.65 -17.03 -2.92
N ASN A 159 -6.76 -18.05 -2.86
CA ASN A 159 -6.95 -19.20 -1.98
C ASN A 159 -6.88 -18.77 -0.51
N ASP A 160 -7.98 -18.95 0.25
CA ASP A 160 -8.12 -18.48 1.63
C ASP A 160 -7.14 -19.14 2.62
N GLU A 161 -6.81 -20.41 2.42
CA GLU A 161 -5.83 -21.12 3.26
C GLU A 161 -4.41 -20.59 3.03
N LYS A 162 -4.03 -20.42 1.76
CA LYS A 162 -2.77 -19.77 1.39
C LYS A 162 -2.73 -18.33 1.92
N HIS A 163 -3.82 -17.57 1.77
CA HIS A 163 -3.89 -16.19 2.28
C HIS A 163 -3.68 -16.16 3.80
N THR A 164 -4.37 -17.02 4.53
CA THR A 164 -4.19 -17.13 5.99
C THR A 164 -2.76 -17.49 6.36
N ARG A 165 -2.14 -18.43 5.65
CA ARG A 165 -0.78 -18.90 5.91
C ARG A 165 0.28 -17.81 5.67
N TYR A 166 0.19 -17.07 4.58
CA TYR A 166 1.23 -16.15 4.13
C TYR A 166 0.97 -14.68 4.46
N VAL A 167 -0.29 -14.32 4.71
CA VAL A 167 -0.71 -12.93 4.99
C VAL A 167 -1.17 -12.76 6.44
N GLY A 168 -1.47 -13.86 7.12
CA GLY A 168 -1.85 -13.87 8.53
C GLY A 168 -3.33 -13.63 8.82
N ALA A 169 -4.20 -13.64 7.79
CA ALA A 169 -5.65 -13.50 7.93
C ALA A 169 -6.39 -14.16 6.76
N SER A 170 -7.68 -14.46 6.94
CA SER A 170 -8.57 -14.85 5.85
C SER A 170 -8.83 -13.69 4.89
N ASN A 171 -8.96 -13.98 3.59
CA ASN A 171 -9.30 -12.99 2.56
C ASN A 171 -10.81 -12.73 2.44
N ARG A 172 -11.67 -13.48 3.13
CA ARG A 172 -13.13 -13.40 2.98
C ARG A 172 -13.67 -12.00 3.22
N ARG A 173 -13.17 -11.33 4.26
CA ARG A 173 -13.56 -9.94 4.56
C ARG A 173 -13.11 -8.97 3.49
N ILE A 174 -11.92 -9.17 2.93
CA ILE A 174 -11.40 -8.35 1.83
C ILE A 174 -12.30 -8.48 0.60
N ILE A 175 -12.65 -9.72 0.23
CA ILE A 175 -13.54 -10.02 -0.90
C ILE A 175 -14.94 -9.42 -0.67
N GLU A 176 -15.49 -9.54 0.53
CA GLU A 176 -16.77 -8.95 0.89
C GLU A 176 -16.73 -7.41 0.81
N ASN A 177 -15.70 -6.79 1.37
CA ASN A 177 -15.54 -5.34 1.35
C ASN A 177 -15.31 -4.80 -0.07
N LEU A 178 -14.56 -5.50 -0.92
CA LEU A 178 -14.44 -5.16 -2.34
C LEU A 178 -15.80 -5.08 -3.03
N ARG A 179 -16.73 -6.00 -2.69
CA ARG A 179 -18.11 -5.93 -3.21
C ARG A 179 -18.84 -4.68 -2.74
N PHE A 180 -18.69 -4.30 -1.48
CA PHE A 180 -19.33 -3.10 -0.92
C PHE A 180 -18.76 -1.79 -1.50
N THR A 181 -17.51 -1.78 -1.99
CA THR A 181 -16.95 -0.56 -2.61
C THR A 181 -17.77 -0.08 -3.81
N GLN A 182 -18.48 -0.97 -4.51
CA GLN A 182 -19.32 -0.61 -5.66
C GLN A 182 -20.43 0.38 -5.30
N GLU A 183 -20.95 0.31 -4.06
CA GLU A 183 -22.01 1.18 -3.56
C GLU A 183 -21.49 2.59 -3.21
N THR A 184 -20.17 2.77 -3.19
CA THR A 184 -19.56 4.08 -2.88
C THR A 184 -19.41 4.96 -4.13
N GLY A 185 -19.39 4.35 -5.32
CA GLY A 185 -19.07 5.03 -6.58
C GLY A 185 -17.60 5.45 -6.72
N VAL A 186 -16.75 5.13 -5.74
CA VAL A 186 -15.32 5.47 -5.76
C VAL A 186 -14.59 4.53 -6.75
N PRO A 187 -13.80 5.08 -7.68
CA PRO A 187 -12.99 4.28 -8.58
C PRO A 187 -12.05 3.34 -7.82
N LEU A 188 -11.98 2.07 -8.27
CA LEU A 188 -11.22 1.01 -7.63
C LEU A 188 -10.10 0.50 -8.53
N VAL A 189 -8.94 0.29 -7.96
CA VAL A 189 -7.87 -0.54 -8.51
C VAL A 189 -7.69 -1.75 -7.60
N VAL A 190 -7.75 -2.95 -8.14
CA VAL A 190 -7.36 -4.16 -7.42
C VAL A 190 -5.92 -4.48 -7.76
N ARG A 191 -5.08 -4.75 -6.75
CA ARG A 191 -3.65 -5.03 -6.93
C ARG A 191 -3.27 -6.37 -6.34
N THR A 192 -2.34 -7.06 -7.01
CA THR A 192 -1.75 -8.30 -6.49
C THR A 192 -0.23 -8.24 -6.61
N PRO A 193 0.51 -8.24 -5.47
CA PRO A 193 1.95 -8.46 -5.50
C PRO A 193 2.22 -9.91 -5.92
N VAL A 194 3.00 -10.08 -6.99
CA VAL A 194 3.34 -11.40 -7.55
C VAL A 194 4.59 -11.93 -6.85
N ILE A 195 4.41 -12.96 -6.04
CA ILE A 195 5.47 -13.62 -5.26
C ILE A 195 5.69 -15.00 -5.85
N PRO A 196 6.83 -15.28 -6.51
CA PRO A 196 7.21 -16.63 -6.96
C PRO A 196 7.10 -17.62 -5.80
N SER A 197 6.68 -18.86 -6.08
CA SER A 197 6.43 -19.93 -5.12
C SER A 197 5.26 -19.73 -4.13
N VAL A 198 4.54 -18.59 -4.19
CA VAL A 198 3.38 -18.34 -3.32
C VAL A 198 2.08 -18.19 -4.11
N ASN A 199 1.99 -17.15 -4.95
CA ASN A 199 0.77 -16.80 -5.70
C ASN A 199 1.01 -16.57 -7.19
N ALA A 200 2.22 -16.79 -7.68
CA ALA A 200 2.59 -16.57 -9.07
C ALA A 200 2.18 -17.77 -9.96
N ASP A 201 0.93 -18.19 -9.88
CA ASP A 201 0.34 -19.21 -10.74
C ASP A 201 -0.90 -18.67 -11.48
N ILE A 202 -1.19 -19.25 -12.64
CA ILE A 202 -2.25 -18.78 -13.54
C ILE A 202 -3.62 -18.85 -12.86
N ASP A 203 -3.91 -19.90 -12.12
CA ASP A 203 -5.24 -20.13 -11.54
C ASP A 203 -5.53 -19.08 -10.46
N GLU A 204 -4.54 -18.74 -9.61
CA GLU A 204 -4.66 -17.67 -8.61
C GLU A 204 -4.93 -16.32 -9.29
N ILE A 205 -4.13 -15.97 -10.30
CA ILE A 205 -4.25 -14.67 -10.98
C ILE A 205 -5.57 -14.59 -11.78
N VAL A 206 -5.98 -15.64 -12.48
CA VAL A 206 -7.24 -15.68 -13.21
C VAL A 206 -8.43 -15.59 -12.26
N ALA A 207 -8.37 -16.25 -11.11
CA ALA A 207 -9.44 -16.18 -10.12
C ALA A 207 -9.63 -14.74 -9.58
N ILE A 208 -8.54 -14.05 -9.24
CA ILE A 208 -8.59 -12.64 -8.81
C ILE A 208 -9.09 -11.75 -9.95
N ALA A 209 -8.54 -11.89 -11.16
CA ALA A 209 -8.92 -11.11 -12.33
C ALA A 209 -10.40 -11.28 -12.67
N SER A 210 -10.89 -12.52 -12.68
CA SER A 210 -12.30 -12.86 -12.95
C SER A 210 -13.26 -12.32 -11.87
N TYR A 211 -12.79 -12.24 -10.63
CA TYR A 211 -13.55 -11.59 -9.56
C TYR A 211 -13.56 -10.07 -9.77
N ALA A 212 -12.40 -9.47 -9.99
CA ALA A 212 -12.25 -8.04 -10.20
C ALA A 212 -13.07 -7.53 -11.39
N ALA A 213 -13.15 -8.31 -12.49
CA ALA A 213 -13.94 -7.98 -13.67
C ALA A 213 -15.46 -7.81 -13.39
N LYS A 214 -15.96 -8.34 -12.28
CA LYS A 214 -17.37 -8.21 -11.86
C LYS A 214 -17.66 -6.93 -11.05
N LEU A 215 -16.62 -6.20 -10.67
CA LEU A 215 -16.77 -5.00 -9.86
C LEU A 215 -17.03 -3.78 -10.75
N SER A 216 -18.23 -3.20 -10.64
CA SER A 216 -18.69 -2.12 -11.52
C SER A 216 -17.89 -0.82 -11.43
N ASN A 217 -17.18 -0.60 -10.33
CA ASN A 217 -16.33 0.56 -10.10
C ASN A 217 -14.84 0.29 -10.38
N LEU A 218 -14.48 -0.88 -10.92
CA LEU A 218 -13.10 -1.23 -11.25
C LEU A 218 -12.57 -0.36 -12.39
N LYS A 219 -11.38 0.22 -12.18
CA LYS A 219 -10.60 0.88 -13.25
C LYS A 219 -9.70 -0.13 -13.97
N TYR A 220 -8.94 -0.89 -13.21
CA TYR A 220 -8.04 -1.95 -13.72
C TYR A 220 -7.59 -2.88 -12.58
N TYR A 221 -7.10 -4.03 -12.98
CA TYR A 221 -6.37 -4.96 -12.14
C TYR A 221 -4.88 -4.78 -12.37
N GLU A 222 -4.07 -4.73 -11.30
CA GLU A 222 -2.63 -4.49 -11.39
C GLU A 222 -1.82 -5.61 -10.79
N LEU A 223 -0.88 -6.13 -11.57
CA LEU A 223 0.16 -7.06 -11.13
C LEU A 223 1.40 -6.26 -10.73
N LEU A 224 1.83 -6.42 -9.49
CA LEU A 224 3.02 -5.77 -8.94
C LEU A 224 4.14 -6.79 -8.78
N SER A 225 5.27 -6.57 -9.43
CA SER A 225 6.45 -7.44 -9.26
C SER A 225 7.00 -7.32 -7.84
N TYR A 226 7.18 -8.45 -7.16
CA TYR A 226 7.86 -8.47 -5.87
C TYR A 226 9.29 -7.95 -5.97
N HIS A 227 9.73 -7.24 -4.95
CA HIS A 227 11.12 -6.87 -4.72
C HIS A 227 11.46 -6.90 -3.22
N PRO A 228 12.72 -7.23 -2.85
CA PRO A 228 13.11 -7.54 -1.48
C PRO A 228 13.48 -6.30 -0.64
N LEU A 229 12.98 -5.10 -0.97
CA LEU A 229 13.34 -3.86 -0.26
C LEU A 229 12.93 -3.86 1.22
N GLY A 230 11.92 -4.65 1.60
CA GLY A 230 11.51 -4.82 2.99
C GLY A 230 12.53 -5.54 3.86
N LEU A 231 13.39 -6.40 3.28
CA LEU A 231 14.33 -7.24 4.04
C LEU A 231 15.34 -6.43 4.86
N SER A 232 15.87 -5.35 4.30
CA SER A 232 16.82 -4.48 5.02
C SER A 232 16.18 -3.81 6.22
N LYS A 233 14.93 -3.38 6.08
CA LYS A 233 14.14 -2.76 7.16
C LYS A 233 13.77 -3.78 8.23
N ALA A 234 13.36 -4.99 7.83
CA ALA A 234 13.07 -6.09 8.74
C ALA A 234 14.31 -6.46 9.57
N LYS A 235 15.46 -6.61 8.91
CA LYS A 235 16.76 -6.85 9.59
C LYS A 235 17.08 -5.73 10.58
N ALA A 236 16.86 -4.49 10.20
CA ALA A 236 17.10 -3.33 11.09
C ALA A 236 16.15 -3.31 12.31
N LEU A 237 14.99 -3.97 12.22
CA LEU A 237 14.05 -4.17 13.33
C LEU A 237 14.33 -5.45 14.14
N GLY A 238 15.32 -6.27 13.75
CA GLY A 238 15.55 -7.59 14.35
C GLY A 238 14.48 -8.63 13.99
N MET A 239 13.74 -8.42 12.89
CA MET A 239 12.73 -9.34 12.39
C MET A 239 13.32 -10.31 11.39
N GLU A 240 12.93 -11.58 11.50
CA GLU A 240 13.19 -12.56 10.45
C GLU A 240 12.11 -12.46 9.37
N MET A 241 12.52 -12.38 8.11
CA MET A 241 11.63 -12.43 6.95
C MET A 241 12.16 -13.41 5.90
N ILE A 242 11.23 -14.03 5.18
CA ILE A 242 11.57 -14.92 4.07
C ILE A 242 11.98 -14.07 2.87
N GLU A 243 13.15 -14.37 2.30
CA GLU A 243 13.55 -13.81 1.02
C GLU A 243 12.95 -14.66 -0.12
N PHE A 244 12.22 -14.02 -1.01
CA PHE A 244 11.67 -14.63 -2.20
C PHE A 244 12.44 -14.19 -3.45
N GLU A 245 12.42 -15.01 -4.47
CA GLU A 245 12.94 -14.63 -5.77
C GLU A 245 12.07 -13.54 -6.40
N LYS A 246 12.68 -12.68 -7.22
CA LYS A 246 11.92 -11.73 -8.03
C LYS A 246 11.26 -12.48 -9.18
N PRO A 247 10.00 -12.14 -9.54
CA PRO A 247 9.38 -12.74 -10.72
C PRO A 247 10.15 -12.33 -11.97
N THR A 248 10.39 -13.31 -12.85
CA THR A 248 11.01 -13.03 -14.15
C THR A 248 10.04 -12.23 -15.03
N ARG A 249 10.60 -11.50 -15.99
CA ARG A 249 9.77 -10.80 -16.97
C ARG A 249 8.83 -11.76 -17.72
N ALA A 250 9.34 -12.95 -18.13
CA ALA A 250 8.55 -13.96 -18.82
C ALA A 250 7.35 -14.43 -17.99
N LEU A 251 7.54 -14.68 -16.69
CA LEU A 251 6.46 -15.02 -15.76
C LEU A 251 5.43 -13.90 -15.68
N MET A 252 5.88 -12.65 -15.51
CA MET A 252 4.94 -11.50 -15.45
C MET A 252 4.16 -11.32 -16.76
N GLU A 253 4.76 -11.59 -17.92
CA GLU A 253 4.07 -11.56 -19.23
C GLU A 253 3.04 -12.68 -19.35
N GLU A 254 3.36 -13.89 -18.88
CA GLU A 254 2.43 -15.02 -18.85
C GLU A 254 1.21 -14.74 -17.99
N LEU A 255 1.43 -14.29 -16.75
CA LEU A 255 0.37 -13.95 -15.80
C LEU A 255 -0.49 -12.77 -16.29
N ALA A 256 0.14 -11.77 -16.92
CA ALA A 256 -0.59 -10.64 -17.50
C ALA A 256 -1.49 -11.06 -18.64
N LYS A 257 -1.02 -11.95 -19.54
CA LYS A 257 -1.87 -12.53 -20.62
C LYS A 257 -3.06 -13.29 -20.06
N ALA A 258 -2.84 -14.10 -19.02
CA ALA A 258 -3.90 -14.85 -18.37
C ALA A 258 -4.94 -13.91 -17.70
N ALA A 259 -4.50 -12.86 -17.03
CA ALA A 259 -5.36 -11.86 -16.44
C ALA A 259 -6.19 -11.08 -17.50
N VAL A 260 -5.56 -10.68 -18.62
CA VAL A 260 -6.27 -10.02 -19.74
C VAL A 260 -7.34 -10.95 -20.34
N ALA A 261 -7.05 -12.25 -20.49
CA ALA A 261 -8.01 -13.23 -20.98
C ALA A 261 -9.23 -13.41 -20.06
N ALA A 262 -9.13 -13.06 -18.79
CA ALA A 262 -10.26 -13.01 -17.85
C ALA A 262 -11.21 -11.80 -18.06
N GLY A 263 -10.92 -10.91 -19.03
CA GLY A 263 -11.81 -9.83 -19.45
C GLY A 263 -11.72 -8.56 -18.61
N VAL A 264 -10.62 -8.33 -17.92
CA VAL A 264 -10.36 -7.13 -17.10
C VAL A 264 -9.24 -6.27 -17.71
N PRO A 265 -9.31 -4.93 -17.63
CA PRO A 265 -8.17 -4.09 -17.96
C PRO A 265 -7.00 -4.39 -17.01
N VAL A 266 -5.81 -4.65 -17.54
CA VAL A 266 -4.65 -5.08 -16.74
C VAL A 266 -3.48 -4.09 -16.87
N MET A 267 -2.87 -3.78 -15.73
CA MET A 267 -1.59 -3.08 -15.63
C MET A 267 -0.53 -4.00 -15.04
N VAL A 268 0.73 -3.76 -15.38
CA VAL A 268 1.90 -4.42 -14.79
C VAL A 268 2.88 -3.34 -14.37
N ASN A 269 3.10 -3.17 -13.08
CA ASN A 269 3.97 -2.12 -12.53
C ASN A 269 3.70 -0.74 -13.15
N GLY A 270 2.43 -0.32 -13.21
CA GLY A 270 2.01 0.97 -13.78
C GLY A 270 1.98 1.03 -15.32
N ILE A 271 2.32 -0.05 -16.03
CA ILE A 271 2.35 -0.11 -17.48
C ILE A 271 1.16 -0.94 -17.97
N ASN A 272 0.41 -0.45 -18.98
CA ASN A 272 -0.64 -1.25 -19.61
C ASN A 272 -0.09 -2.61 -20.08
N ALA A 273 -0.81 -3.69 -19.82
CA ALA A 273 -0.33 -5.06 -20.06
C ALA A 273 0.02 -5.32 -21.52
N GLU A 274 -0.74 -4.80 -22.49
CA GLU A 274 -0.40 -4.96 -23.90
C GLU A 274 0.92 -4.25 -24.27
N ALA A 275 1.15 -3.06 -23.72
CA ALA A 275 2.40 -2.33 -23.90
C ALA A 275 3.56 -3.02 -23.20
N PHE A 276 3.32 -3.59 -21.99
CA PHE A 276 4.31 -4.37 -21.25
C PHE A 276 4.75 -5.61 -22.04
N ILE A 277 3.81 -6.37 -22.59
CA ILE A 277 4.06 -7.60 -23.38
C ILE A 277 4.79 -7.28 -24.70
N LYS A 278 4.51 -6.14 -25.35
CA LYS A 278 5.12 -5.73 -26.62
C LYS A 278 6.54 -5.14 -26.47
N ARG A 279 6.91 -4.65 -25.29
CA ARG A 279 8.27 -4.11 -25.05
C ARG A 279 9.26 -5.28 -25.00
N ARG A 280 10.10 -5.43 -26.01
CA ARG A 280 11.25 -6.38 -26.05
C ARG A 280 12.50 -5.77 -25.40
#